data_eb0d549e7f679e4302ad4ee7ebf09074
#
_entry.id   eb0d549e7f679e4302ad4ee7ebf09074
#
_cell.length_a   1.000
_cell.length_b   1.000
_cell.length_c   1.000
_cell.angle_alpha   90.00
_cell.angle_beta   90.00
_cell.angle_gamma   90.00
#
_symmetry.space_group_name_H-M   'P 1'
#
loop_
_entity.id
_entity.type
_entity.pdbx_description
1 polymer ?
#
loop_
_entity_poly.entity_id
_entity_poly.type
_entity_poly.pdbx_seq_one_letter_code
_entity_poly.pdbx_strand_id
1 'polypeptide(L)'
;MNGAAWQKAMPDVVRGMFEGKPFVPQCSKPCDLKQANIPAFPGAEGGGMYSFGGRGVNYLCAPVSSKVYVVTSLADSGPGTLREACEAGGPRVVVFNVAGEIKLKRPINIVAPYITIAGQTAPGDGIVITGETMLVDTHDVIIRYTRFRRGAMDVAHRDDACGGNGIGNIIYDHCSASWGLDEVMSMYRHVYARHNKKQDKLPTVNITIQDCIFAHGLDLYNHAFGASIGGHNSLFARNLFANNISRNPSIAMNGDFNFVNNVIFNWWNRSIDGGDNLSEYNIINNYFKPGPVTGFDQTKNVDKTIAAYRKALKKGRLYVYYTSETGSGKDGKAPSICYRILKPEHGRSKDNQNAWGKAYVSGNVVEYFDNVTRDNWDGGVQPADIGGKDRIASLLKSDKPFAYNKPQNVMSAAESYAYVLDNVGATIPRRDNVDATIIQGVRDGLPYYAKDAAVHVSPYSKRRLPDNSYKLGIITDPQQTGGLPIYNGTPRTDTDNDGMPDDWEKAHALNPADPTDATALTPSGYMNIELYINDLEYFKAGK
;
A
#
# COMPACT_ATOMS: atom_id res chain seq x y z
N MET A 1 12.48 25.74 39.61
CA MET A 1 12.80 25.93 38.18
C MET A 1 11.67 26.74 37.55
N ASN A 2 11.96 27.73 36.72
CA ASN A 2 10.91 28.39 35.96
C ASN A 2 10.37 27.40 34.90
N GLY A 3 9.13 27.61 34.43
CA GLY A 3 8.47 26.67 33.52
C GLY A 3 9.25 26.35 32.24
N ALA A 4 10.05 27.30 31.72
CA ALA A 4 10.86 27.12 30.52
C ALA A 4 12.07 26.18 30.75
N ALA A 5 12.71 26.25 31.93
CA ALA A 5 13.82 25.37 32.26
C ALA A 5 13.34 23.92 32.52
N TRP A 6 12.15 23.78 33.06
CA TRP A 6 11.55 22.47 33.29
C TRP A 6 11.12 21.79 31.97
N GLN A 7 10.48 22.53 31.07
CA GLN A 7 10.13 22.05 29.73
C GLN A 7 11.36 21.61 28.91
N LYS A 8 12.49 22.33 29.05
CA LYS A 8 13.74 21.98 28.36
C LYS A 8 14.39 20.73 28.93
N ALA A 9 14.18 20.41 30.20
CA ALA A 9 14.70 19.22 30.86
C ALA A 9 13.79 18.00 30.73
N MET A 10 12.54 18.18 30.24
CA MET A 10 11.61 17.09 30.03
C MET A 10 12.00 16.24 28.80
N PRO A 11 11.79 14.91 28.85
CA PRO A 11 11.74 14.09 27.66
C PRO A 11 10.72 14.64 26.67
N ASP A 12 11.01 14.54 25.37
CA ASP A 12 10.17 15.10 24.30
C ASP A 12 8.72 14.63 24.35
N VAL A 13 8.47 13.41 24.81
CA VAL A 13 7.15 12.84 25.13
C VAL A 13 6.32 13.75 26.03
N VAL A 14 6.89 14.08 27.18
CA VAL A 14 6.20 14.86 28.19
C VAL A 14 6.03 16.31 27.75
N ARG A 15 7.02 16.83 27.02
CA ARG A 15 6.94 18.18 26.43
C ARG A 15 5.79 18.31 25.45
N GLY A 16 5.65 17.34 24.52
CA GLY A 16 4.56 17.31 23.56
C GLY A 16 3.18 17.27 24.19
N MET A 17 3.02 16.50 25.28
CA MET A 17 1.77 16.45 26.04
C MET A 17 1.41 17.82 26.66
N PHE A 18 2.39 18.55 27.20
CA PHE A 18 2.16 19.88 27.80
C PHE A 18 1.91 20.98 26.75
N GLU A 19 2.44 20.81 25.55
CA GLU A 19 2.22 21.74 24.44
C GLU A 19 0.93 21.41 23.66
N GLY A 20 0.17 20.37 24.07
CA GLY A 20 -1.04 19.93 23.37
C GLY A 20 -0.77 19.38 21.95
N LYS A 21 0.49 19.07 21.63
CA LYS A 21 0.89 18.49 20.35
C LYS A 21 1.08 16.99 20.50
N PRO A 22 0.77 16.20 19.47
CA PRO A 22 1.13 14.79 19.45
C PRO A 22 2.63 14.62 19.62
N PHE A 23 3.05 13.69 20.47
CA PHE A 23 4.45 13.36 20.60
C PHE A 23 4.94 12.68 19.31
N VAL A 24 6.02 13.18 18.75
CA VAL A 24 6.65 12.63 17.55
C VAL A 24 8.05 12.14 17.94
N PRO A 25 8.22 10.83 18.23
CA PRO A 25 9.54 10.28 18.57
C PRO A 25 10.44 10.34 17.34
N GLN A 26 11.70 10.72 17.53
CA GLN A 26 12.69 10.65 16.46
C GLN A 26 13.24 9.21 16.39
N CYS A 27 12.77 8.44 15.42
CA CYS A 27 13.15 7.04 15.21
C CYS A 27 14.04 6.92 13.98
N SER A 28 15.13 6.19 14.12
CA SER A 28 16.06 5.87 13.03
C SER A 28 16.35 4.37 12.93
N LYS A 29 16.02 3.62 13.97
CA LYS A 29 16.24 2.17 14.08
C LYS A 29 14.96 1.48 14.57
N PRO A 30 14.77 0.20 14.24
CA PRO A 30 13.60 -0.57 14.71
C PRO A 30 13.39 -0.55 16.22
N CYS A 31 14.48 -0.57 17.00
CA CYS A 31 14.43 -0.58 18.48
C CYS A 31 14.11 0.79 19.10
N ASP A 32 14.07 1.87 18.32
CA ASP A 32 13.70 3.21 18.81
C ASP A 32 12.20 3.29 19.16
N LEU A 33 11.39 2.40 18.58
CA LEU A 33 9.98 2.24 18.93
C LEU A 33 9.73 0.94 19.67
N LYS A 34 9.04 1.02 20.80
CA LYS A 34 8.57 -0.17 21.51
C LYS A 34 7.48 -0.85 20.70
N GLN A 35 7.53 -2.16 20.65
CA GLN A 35 6.52 -3.00 20.02
C GLN A 35 5.70 -3.77 21.06
N ALA A 36 4.48 -4.19 20.69
CA ALA A 36 3.62 -5.02 21.52
C ALA A 36 4.21 -6.42 21.73
N ASN A 37 3.74 -7.11 22.78
CA ASN A 37 4.15 -8.48 23.08
C ASN A 37 3.34 -9.54 22.31
N ILE A 38 2.22 -9.13 21.71
CA ILE A 38 1.36 -10.00 20.89
C ILE A 38 1.19 -9.35 19.51
N PRO A 39 0.91 -10.13 18.47
CA PRO A 39 0.68 -9.59 17.13
C PRO A 39 -0.44 -8.55 17.10
N ALA A 40 -0.43 -7.68 16.10
CA ALA A 40 -1.49 -6.70 15.83
C ALA A 40 -2.85 -7.39 15.64
N PHE A 41 -2.84 -8.54 14.99
CA PHE A 41 -3.96 -9.45 14.78
C PHE A 41 -3.42 -10.83 14.38
N PRO A 42 -4.22 -11.91 14.47
CA PRO A 42 -3.83 -13.22 13.94
C PRO A 42 -3.53 -13.15 12.43
N GLY A 43 -2.32 -13.54 12.03
CA GLY A 43 -1.87 -13.44 10.63
C GLY A 43 -1.11 -12.16 10.29
N ALA A 44 -0.87 -11.25 11.25
CA ALA A 44 0.07 -10.16 11.06
C ALA A 44 1.51 -10.69 10.94
N GLU A 45 2.28 -10.17 10.00
CA GLU A 45 3.63 -10.62 9.68
C GLU A 45 4.62 -9.45 9.56
N GLY A 46 5.90 -9.76 9.46
CA GLY A 46 6.95 -8.78 9.20
C GLY A 46 7.21 -7.80 10.33
N GLY A 47 7.85 -6.68 10.01
CA GLY A 47 8.27 -5.68 10.99
C GLY A 47 7.12 -5.00 11.72
N GLY A 48 6.01 -4.74 11.04
CA GLY A 48 4.82 -4.09 11.60
C GLY A 48 3.93 -5.01 12.44
N MET A 49 4.22 -6.31 12.50
CA MET A 49 3.33 -7.30 13.15
C MET A 49 3.07 -7.05 14.63
N TYR A 50 3.92 -6.31 15.30
CA TYR A 50 3.79 -6.00 16.73
C TYR A 50 3.39 -4.54 16.98
N SER A 51 2.68 -3.90 16.03
CA SER A 51 2.01 -2.62 16.26
C SER A 51 1.00 -2.74 17.40
N PHE A 52 0.98 -1.76 18.29
CA PHE A 52 -0.07 -1.70 19.31
C PHE A 52 -1.44 -1.39 18.71
N GLY A 53 -1.47 -0.61 17.59
CA GLY A 53 -2.74 -0.10 17.08
C GLY A 53 -3.58 0.55 18.18
N GLY A 54 -4.88 0.31 18.16
CA GLY A 54 -5.82 0.90 19.12
C GLY A 54 -5.66 0.44 20.58
N ARG A 55 -4.91 -0.65 20.85
CA ARG A 55 -4.63 -1.09 22.23
C ARG A 55 -3.84 -0.07 23.04
N GLY A 56 -3.01 0.73 22.41
CA GLY A 56 -2.26 1.83 22.97
C GLY A 56 -1.57 1.63 24.30
N VAL A 57 -0.57 2.42 24.50
CA VAL A 57 0.16 2.52 25.78
C VAL A 57 0.46 4.00 26.04
N ASN A 58 0.71 4.34 27.30
CA ASN A 58 1.24 5.65 27.65
C ASN A 58 2.76 5.70 27.42
N TYR A 59 3.37 6.85 27.68
CA TYR A 59 4.80 7.06 27.52
C TYR A 59 5.70 6.16 28.39
N LEU A 60 5.13 5.56 29.47
CA LEU A 60 5.80 4.54 30.28
C LEU A 60 5.59 3.12 29.75
N CYS A 61 4.96 3.00 28.60
CA CYS A 61 4.56 1.74 27.98
C CYS A 61 3.61 0.89 28.85
N ALA A 62 2.87 1.52 29.73
CA ALA A 62 1.76 0.89 30.46
C ALA A 62 0.46 0.98 29.64
N PRO A 63 -0.37 -0.06 29.61
CA PRO A 63 -1.66 -0.03 28.95
C PRO A 63 -2.50 1.14 29.43
N VAL A 64 -3.24 1.77 28.48
CA VAL A 64 -4.20 2.82 28.77
C VAL A 64 -5.55 2.47 28.14
N SER A 65 -6.62 3.04 28.68
CA SER A 65 -7.96 2.84 28.13
C SER A 65 -8.02 3.27 26.68
N SER A 66 -8.53 2.40 25.83
CA SER A 66 -8.81 2.68 24.43
C SER A 66 -10.23 3.22 24.28
N LYS A 67 -10.47 3.99 23.22
CA LYS A 67 -11.81 4.44 22.83
C LYS A 67 -12.23 3.77 21.53
N VAL A 68 -13.46 3.25 21.48
CA VAL A 68 -14.06 2.80 20.23
C VAL A 68 -14.78 3.97 19.56
N TYR A 69 -14.55 4.15 18.28
CA TYR A 69 -15.26 5.08 17.40
C TYR A 69 -16.07 4.28 16.40
N VAL A 70 -17.38 4.35 16.53
CA VAL A 70 -18.31 3.73 15.58
C VAL A 70 -18.62 4.74 14.48
N VAL A 71 -18.16 4.48 13.27
CA VAL A 71 -18.49 5.33 12.12
C VAL A 71 -19.90 4.99 11.64
N THR A 72 -20.80 5.93 11.80
CA THR A 72 -22.23 5.83 11.44
C THR A 72 -22.65 6.82 10.36
N SER A 73 -21.73 7.73 9.97
CA SER A 73 -21.97 8.78 8.98
C SER A 73 -20.98 8.72 7.83
N LEU A 74 -21.48 8.83 6.61
CA LEU A 74 -20.69 8.96 5.38
C LEU A 74 -20.24 10.39 5.09
N ALA A 75 -20.62 11.36 5.94
CA ALA A 75 -20.21 12.75 5.77
C ALA A 75 -18.68 12.92 5.91
N ASP A 76 -18.13 13.98 5.29
CA ASP A 76 -16.71 14.30 5.39
C ASP A 76 -16.28 14.66 6.83
N SER A 77 -17.15 15.30 7.60
CA SER A 77 -16.84 15.78 8.96
C SER A 77 -18.08 15.88 9.84
N GLY A 78 -17.88 15.95 11.13
CA GLY A 78 -18.90 16.00 12.17
C GLY A 78 -18.96 14.71 13.00
N PRO A 79 -19.92 14.62 13.93
CA PRO A 79 -20.07 13.45 14.79
C PRO A 79 -20.31 12.16 14.01
N GLY A 80 -19.71 11.06 14.46
CA GLY A 80 -19.85 9.73 13.88
C GLY A 80 -19.16 9.56 12.51
N THR A 81 -18.28 10.48 12.12
CA THR A 81 -17.54 10.37 10.83
C THR A 81 -16.17 9.72 10.99
N LEU A 82 -15.65 9.17 9.91
CA LEU A 82 -14.28 8.65 9.86
C LEU A 82 -13.24 9.72 10.25
N ARG A 83 -13.43 10.96 9.81
CA ARG A 83 -12.54 12.08 10.12
C ARG A 83 -12.46 12.36 11.59
N GLU A 84 -13.59 12.37 12.30
CA GLU A 84 -13.61 12.55 13.76
C GLU A 84 -12.70 11.52 14.45
N ALA A 85 -12.83 10.27 14.08
CA ALA A 85 -12.02 9.19 14.66
C ALA A 85 -10.52 9.29 14.30
N CYS A 86 -10.21 9.62 13.05
CA CYS A 86 -8.82 9.69 12.55
C CYS A 86 -8.05 10.89 13.10
N GLU A 87 -8.72 12.05 13.25
CA GLU A 87 -8.11 13.29 13.74
C GLU A 87 -8.15 13.40 15.28
N ALA A 88 -8.82 12.46 15.97
CA ALA A 88 -8.80 12.36 17.43
C ALA A 88 -7.42 11.95 17.96
N GLY A 89 -7.18 12.26 19.25
CA GLY A 89 -6.00 11.79 19.97
C GLY A 89 -6.28 10.58 20.86
N GLY A 90 -5.20 9.95 21.33
CA GLY A 90 -5.23 8.79 22.21
C GLY A 90 -5.49 7.46 21.51
N PRO A 91 -5.34 6.34 22.24
CA PRO A 91 -5.59 5.00 21.71
C PRO A 91 -7.05 4.82 21.30
N ARG A 92 -7.26 4.30 20.07
CA ARG A 92 -8.61 4.19 19.50
C ARG A 92 -8.75 3.10 18.47
N VAL A 93 -9.89 2.45 18.49
CA VAL A 93 -10.32 1.48 17.49
C VAL A 93 -11.46 2.09 16.69
N VAL A 94 -11.36 2.06 15.37
CA VAL A 94 -12.36 2.61 14.45
C VAL A 94 -13.05 1.45 13.74
N VAL A 95 -14.34 1.31 13.98
CA VAL A 95 -15.22 0.34 13.36
C VAL A 95 -16.33 1.06 12.57
N PHE A 96 -16.96 0.36 11.64
CA PHE A 96 -17.96 0.95 10.75
C PHE A 96 -19.30 0.24 10.93
N ASN A 97 -20.34 0.99 11.22
CA ASN A 97 -21.73 0.53 11.19
C ASN A 97 -22.54 1.27 10.12
N VAL A 98 -21.89 1.56 9.00
CA VAL A 98 -22.45 2.17 7.79
C VAL A 98 -21.74 1.62 6.56
N ALA A 99 -22.46 1.48 5.45
CA ALA A 99 -21.89 1.15 4.14
C ALA A 99 -22.05 2.33 3.18
N GLY A 100 -21.07 2.56 2.32
CA GLY A 100 -21.17 3.62 1.32
C GLY A 100 -19.86 4.31 0.99
N GLU A 101 -19.98 5.40 0.22
CA GLU A 101 -18.89 6.28 -0.15
C GLU A 101 -18.68 7.38 0.91
N ILE A 102 -17.50 7.44 1.50
CA ILE A 102 -17.04 8.55 2.33
C ILE A 102 -16.22 9.48 1.44
N LYS A 103 -16.85 10.54 0.92
CA LYS A 103 -16.22 11.49 0.01
C LYS A 103 -15.56 12.62 0.78
N LEU A 104 -14.24 12.58 0.87
CA LEU A 104 -13.44 13.59 1.55
C LEU A 104 -13.37 14.89 0.73
N LYS A 105 -13.52 16.03 1.41
CA LYS A 105 -13.37 17.39 0.86
C LYS A 105 -12.00 18.00 1.13
N ARG A 106 -11.25 17.44 2.07
CA ARG A 106 -9.87 17.74 2.39
C ARG A 106 -9.17 16.47 2.86
N PRO A 107 -7.83 16.38 2.76
CA PRO A 107 -7.11 15.22 3.26
C PRO A 107 -7.44 14.90 4.72
N ILE A 108 -7.44 13.62 5.08
CA ILE A 108 -7.34 13.17 6.46
C ILE A 108 -5.86 12.96 6.75
N ASN A 109 -5.36 13.54 7.85
CA ASN A 109 -4.00 13.31 8.32
C ASN A 109 -4.02 12.73 9.74
N ILE A 110 -3.63 11.45 9.88
CA ILE A 110 -3.53 10.75 11.16
C ILE A 110 -2.19 11.14 11.79
N VAL A 111 -2.22 12.09 12.73
CA VAL A 111 -1.04 12.61 13.42
C VAL A 111 -0.88 12.06 14.84
N ALA A 112 -1.94 11.53 15.44
CA ALA A 112 -1.91 10.92 16.77
C ALA A 112 -1.72 9.41 16.67
N PRO A 113 -0.79 8.81 17.43
CA PRO A 113 -0.51 7.37 17.41
C PRO A 113 -1.65 6.54 18.02
N TYR A 114 -1.49 5.22 17.96
CA TYR A 114 -2.34 4.21 18.56
C TYR A 114 -3.75 4.16 17.96
N ILE A 115 -3.82 3.81 16.69
CA ILE A 115 -5.09 3.66 15.97
C ILE A 115 -5.18 2.33 15.23
N THR A 116 -6.33 1.67 15.34
CA THR A 116 -6.73 0.55 14.48
C THR A 116 -7.95 0.97 13.66
N ILE A 117 -7.89 0.82 12.34
CA ILE A 117 -9.01 1.06 11.42
C ILE A 117 -9.42 -0.27 10.79
N ALA A 118 -10.64 -0.70 11.10
CA ALA A 118 -11.17 -2.02 10.75
C ALA A 118 -12.27 -1.92 9.69
N GLY A 119 -11.88 -1.77 8.40
CA GLY A 119 -12.82 -1.64 7.28
C GLY A 119 -13.73 -2.86 7.08
N GLN A 120 -13.31 -4.04 7.54
CA GLN A 120 -14.08 -5.29 7.47
C GLN A 120 -15.37 -5.25 8.30
N THR A 121 -15.48 -4.36 9.28
CA THR A 121 -16.67 -4.25 10.13
C THR A 121 -17.83 -3.56 9.43
N ALA A 122 -17.60 -2.86 8.33
CA ALA A 122 -18.67 -2.20 7.58
C ALA A 122 -19.69 -3.23 7.05
N PRO A 123 -21.00 -2.94 7.16
CA PRO A 123 -22.04 -3.85 6.68
C PRO A 123 -22.11 -3.94 5.15
N GLY A 124 -22.77 -4.97 4.63
CA GLY A 124 -23.15 -5.11 3.21
C GLY A 124 -21.95 -5.06 2.25
N ASP A 125 -21.89 -4.05 1.39
CA ASP A 125 -20.82 -3.89 0.40
C ASP A 125 -19.55 -3.24 0.98
N GLY A 126 -19.62 -2.79 2.25
CA GLY A 126 -18.50 -2.14 2.92
C GLY A 126 -18.43 -0.63 2.66
N ILE A 127 -17.29 -0.03 3.00
CA ILE A 127 -16.99 1.40 2.78
C ILE A 127 -15.93 1.61 1.71
N VAL A 128 -15.95 2.82 1.15
CA VAL A 128 -14.89 3.33 0.27
C VAL A 128 -14.60 4.79 0.59
N ILE A 129 -13.34 5.15 0.62
CA ILE A 129 -12.86 6.53 0.85
C ILE A 129 -12.46 7.12 -0.51
N THR A 130 -13.06 8.27 -0.87
CA THR A 130 -12.84 8.95 -2.14
C THR A 130 -12.55 10.44 -1.95
N GLY A 131 -12.27 11.14 -3.04
CA GLY A 131 -12.15 12.61 -3.09
C GLY A 131 -10.76 13.11 -2.75
N GLU A 132 -10.27 12.85 -1.54
CA GLU A 132 -8.96 13.28 -1.08
C GLU A 132 -8.16 12.13 -0.48
N THR A 133 -6.87 12.37 -0.24
CA THR A 133 -5.94 11.39 0.32
C THR A 133 -6.15 11.16 1.82
N MET A 134 -5.79 9.96 2.29
CA MET A 134 -5.69 9.66 3.71
C MET A 134 -4.25 9.32 4.08
N LEU A 135 -3.65 10.12 4.94
CA LEU A 135 -2.24 10.08 5.28
C LEU A 135 -2.00 9.67 6.73
N VAL A 136 -0.97 8.87 6.94
CA VAL A 136 -0.43 8.49 8.25
C VAL A 136 0.87 9.26 8.47
N ASP A 137 0.93 10.06 9.53
CA ASP A 137 2.09 10.88 9.90
C ASP A 137 2.52 10.64 11.36
N THR A 138 2.42 9.38 11.80
CA THR A 138 2.64 8.95 13.19
C THR A 138 3.11 7.49 13.25
N HIS A 139 2.96 6.83 14.42
CA HIS A 139 3.35 5.44 14.68
C HIS A 139 2.20 4.62 15.29
N ASP A 140 2.38 3.31 15.35
CA ASP A 140 1.41 2.35 15.90
C ASP A 140 0.05 2.45 15.24
N VAL A 141 0.02 2.14 13.94
CA VAL A 141 -1.15 2.24 13.08
C VAL A 141 -1.43 0.88 12.43
N ILE A 142 -2.66 0.42 12.58
CA ILE A 142 -3.18 -0.80 11.94
C ILE A 142 -4.34 -0.38 11.03
N ILE A 143 -4.26 -0.69 9.73
CA ILE A 143 -5.34 -0.40 8.77
C ILE A 143 -5.65 -1.68 7.99
N ARG A 144 -6.91 -2.14 8.06
CA ARG A 144 -7.32 -3.40 7.45
C ARG A 144 -8.59 -3.24 6.61
N TYR A 145 -8.67 -3.96 5.49
CA TYR A 145 -9.83 -4.07 4.61
C TYR A 145 -10.46 -2.73 4.19
N THR A 146 -9.63 -1.70 4.05
CA THR A 146 -10.08 -0.35 3.69
C THR A 146 -9.81 -0.09 2.20
N ARG A 147 -10.78 0.56 1.53
CA ARG A 147 -10.65 0.95 0.11
C ARG A 147 -10.39 2.43 -0.01
N PHE A 148 -9.28 2.77 -0.67
CA PHE A 148 -8.85 4.13 -0.96
C PHE A 148 -8.94 4.38 -2.47
N ARG A 149 -9.90 5.21 -2.88
CA ARG A 149 -10.18 5.53 -4.28
C ARG A 149 -10.14 7.05 -4.47
N ARG A 150 -8.94 7.60 -4.45
CA ARG A 150 -8.76 9.06 -4.42
C ARG A 150 -9.57 9.78 -5.49
N GLY A 151 -9.35 9.51 -6.77
CA GLY A 151 -10.24 9.77 -7.89
C GLY A 151 -10.64 11.21 -8.25
N ALA A 152 -10.44 12.21 -7.42
CA ALA A 152 -10.71 13.60 -7.79
C ALA A 152 -9.63 14.12 -8.75
N MET A 153 -10.02 14.63 -9.92
CA MET A 153 -9.11 14.87 -11.03
C MET A 153 -8.84 16.35 -11.30
N ASP A 154 -9.80 17.22 -10.99
CA ASP A 154 -9.72 18.66 -11.25
C ASP A 154 -9.17 19.45 -10.07
N VAL A 155 -7.96 19.09 -9.64
CA VAL A 155 -7.26 19.73 -8.52
C VAL A 155 -5.89 20.25 -8.97
N ALA A 156 -5.42 21.32 -8.35
CA ALA A 156 -4.14 21.95 -8.68
C ALA A 156 -2.94 21.28 -8.00
N HIS A 157 -3.16 20.21 -7.25
CA HIS A 157 -2.14 19.47 -6.52
C HIS A 157 -2.16 17.98 -6.88
N ARG A 158 -1.06 17.33 -6.59
CA ARG A 158 -0.79 15.92 -6.86
C ARG A 158 -0.50 15.21 -5.55
N ASP A 159 -1.21 14.12 -5.29
CA ASP A 159 -1.03 13.31 -4.09
C ASP A 159 -1.39 11.84 -4.32
N ASP A 160 -1.02 11.00 -3.36
CA ASP A 160 -1.29 9.57 -3.37
C ASP A 160 -2.75 9.28 -2.98
N ALA A 161 -3.23 8.07 -3.26
CA ALA A 161 -4.54 7.66 -2.76
C ALA A 161 -4.51 7.44 -1.24
N CYS A 162 -3.41 6.91 -0.71
CA CYS A 162 -3.17 6.73 0.72
C CYS A 162 -1.67 6.62 1.02
N GLY A 163 -1.30 6.51 2.30
CA GLY A 163 0.09 6.33 2.73
C GLY A 163 0.52 7.41 3.71
N GLY A 164 1.60 8.16 3.40
CA GLY A 164 2.06 9.29 4.21
C GLY A 164 3.52 9.21 4.64
N ASN A 165 3.83 9.88 5.74
CA ASN A 165 5.18 9.96 6.32
C ASN A 165 5.22 9.27 7.69
N GLY A 166 4.90 7.99 7.72
CA GLY A 166 4.82 7.21 8.96
C GLY A 166 6.16 7.07 9.67
N ILE A 167 6.11 7.10 11.00
CA ILE A 167 7.28 6.93 11.87
C ILE A 167 7.65 5.45 11.97
N GLY A 168 6.68 4.59 12.34
CA GLY A 168 6.91 3.15 12.45
C GLY A 168 5.83 2.39 13.20
N ASN A 169 6.04 1.08 13.38
CA ASN A 169 5.05 0.13 13.89
C ASN A 169 3.74 0.23 13.09
N ILE A 170 3.83 0.08 11.77
CA ILE A 170 2.72 0.30 10.84
C ILE A 170 2.43 -0.99 10.09
N ILE A 171 1.15 -1.34 10.00
CA ILE A 171 0.70 -2.44 9.15
C ILE A 171 -0.54 -2.08 8.34
N TYR A 172 -0.45 -2.26 7.03
CA TYR A 172 -1.57 -2.28 6.09
C TYR A 172 -1.83 -3.73 5.68
N ASP A 173 -3.06 -4.17 5.83
CA ASP A 173 -3.48 -5.55 5.58
C ASP A 173 -4.78 -5.59 4.78
N HIS A 174 -4.78 -6.32 3.66
CA HIS A 174 -5.96 -6.47 2.79
C HIS A 174 -6.61 -5.12 2.40
N CYS A 175 -5.81 -4.09 2.15
CA CYS A 175 -6.31 -2.81 1.66
C CYS A 175 -6.30 -2.74 0.13
N SER A 176 -7.21 -1.95 -0.45
CA SER A 176 -7.25 -1.69 -1.88
C SER A 176 -7.08 -0.21 -2.14
N ALA A 177 -6.07 0.17 -2.92
CA ALA A 177 -5.83 1.55 -3.28
C ALA A 177 -5.77 1.74 -4.81
N SER A 178 -6.40 2.82 -5.30
CA SER A 178 -6.41 3.18 -6.71
C SER A 178 -6.63 4.68 -6.91
N TRP A 179 -6.38 5.13 -8.14
CA TRP A 179 -6.72 6.45 -8.64
C TRP A 179 -5.96 7.59 -7.93
N GLY A 180 -4.76 7.31 -7.44
CA GLY A 180 -3.82 8.32 -6.97
C GLY A 180 -3.34 9.21 -8.12
N LEU A 181 -3.02 10.47 -7.80
CA LEU A 181 -2.55 11.46 -8.78
C LEU A 181 -1.03 11.54 -8.84
N ASP A 182 -0.33 11.09 -7.80
CA ASP A 182 1.13 10.91 -7.75
C ASP A 182 1.44 9.41 -7.80
N GLU A 183 1.57 8.76 -6.66
CA GLU A 183 1.53 7.32 -6.50
C GLU A 183 0.11 6.86 -6.08
N VAL A 184 -0.10 5.56 -6.13
CA VAL A 184 -1.27 4.99 -5.47
C VAL A 184 -1.05 4.95 -3.95
N MET A 185 0.20 4.67 -3.52
CA MET A 185 0.56 4.65 -2.10
C MET A 185 2.04 4.96 -1.88
N SER A 186 2.36 5.78 -0.86
CA SER A 186 3.75 5.96 -0.41
C SER A 186 3.88 5.85 1.10
N MET A 187 4.87 5.04 1.55
CA MET A 187 5.21 4.90 2.96
C MET A 187 6.66 4.42 3.09
N TYR A 188 7.58 5.30 3.44
CA TYR A 188 9.00 4.93 3.51
C TYR A 188 9.84 5.77 4.48
N ARG A 189 9.33 6.90 4.91
CA ARG A 189 10.05 7.85 5.76
C ARG A 189 9.11 8.64 6.64
N HIS A 190 9.66 9.23 7.71
CA HIS A 190 9.06 10.37 8.39
C HIS A 190 9.90 11.64 8.14
N VAL A 191 9.22 12.78 8.12
CA VAL A 191 9.84 14.09 7.88
C VAL A 191 9.80 14.89 9.17
N TYR A 192 10.92 14.94 9.86
CA TYR A 192 11.06 15.68 11.12
C TYR A 192 11.35 17.16 10.87
N ALA A 193 10.66 18.05 11.61
CA ALA A 193 10.97 19.47 11.59
C ALA A 193 12.25 19.76 12.37
N ARG A 194 13.20 20.50 11.76
CA ARG A 194 14.41 21.00 12.44
C ARG A 194 14.35 22.50 12.67
N HIS A 195 14.98 22.95 13.76
CA HIS A 195 15.12 24.38 14.08
C HIS A 195 15.87 25.19 13.01
N ASN A 196 16.66 24.57 12.12
CA ASN A 196 17.53 25.22 11.14
C ASN A 196 17.05 25.12 9.68
N LYS A 197 15.75 25.09 9.42
CA LYS A 197 15.13 25.02 8.07
C LYS A 197 15.48 23.78 7.23
N LYS A 198 16.33 22.86 7.68
CA LYS A 198 16.54 21.56 7.01
C LYS A 198 15.67 20.52 7.69
N GLN A 199 14.81 19.88 6.90
CA GLN A 199 14.03 18.73 7.34
C GLN A 199 14.93 17.51 7.40
N ASP A 200 14.93 16.82 8.54
CA ASP A 200 15.45 15.46 8.63
C ASP A 200 14.43 14.47 8.09
N LYS A 201 14.91 13.59 7.24
CA LYS A 201 14.12 12.49 6.71
C LYS A 201 14.75 11.20 7.20
N LEU A 202 14.04 10.49 8.07
CA LEU A 202 14.47 9.19 8.57
C LEU A 202 13.54 8.10 8.03
N PRO A 203 14.06 6.91 7.71
CA PRO A 203 13.24 5.81 7.24
C PRO A 203 12.12 5.44 8.22
N THR A 204 10.95 5.06 7.71
CA THR A 204 9.92 4.40 8.52
C THR A 204 10.49 3.12 9.12
N VAL A 205 10.24 2.83 10.40
CA VAL A 205 10.74 1.62 11.06
C VAL A 205 9.60 0.64 11.38
N ASN A 206 9.86 -0.65 11.33
CA ASN A 206 8.87 -1.70 11.64
C ASN A 206 7.59 -1.54 10.78
N ILE A 207 7.71 -1.76 9.48
CA ILE A 207 6.60 -1.60 8.53
C ILE A 207 6.26 -2.91 7.85
N THR A 208 4.96 -3.17 7.72
CA THR A 208 4.41 -4.26 6.90
C THR A 208 3.31 -3.74 5.99
N ILE A 209 3.35 -4.14 4.72
CA ILE A 209 2.24 -3.99 3.77
C ILE A 209 2.01 -5.37 3.17
N GLN A 210 0.88 -6.00 3.52
CA GLN A 210 0.57 -7.36 3.12
C GLN A 210 -0.82 -7.46 2.50
N ASP A 211 -0.94 -8.34 1.50
CA ASP A 211 -2.20 -8.70 0.85
C ASP A 211 -3.02 -7.50 0.31
N CYS A 212 -2.32 -6.44 -0.15
CA CYS A 212 -2.92 -5.19 -0.64
C CYS A 212 -2.92 -5.08 -2.17
N ILE A 213 -3.86 -4.29 -2.73
CA ILE A 213 -3.91 -3.91 -4.15
C ILE A 213 -3.45 -2.46 -4.33
N PHE A 214 -2.54 -2.22 -5.28
CA PHE A 214 -2.09 -0.90 -5.72
C PHE A 214 -2.22 -0.82 -7.25
N ALA A 215 -3.29 -0.21 -7.75
CA ALA A 215 -3.61 -0.26 -9.16
C ALA A 215 -4.20 1.03 -9.71
N HIS A 216 -4.04 1.23 -11.02
CA HIS A 216 -4.68 2.32 -11.75
C HIS A 216 -4.37 3.71 -11.17
N GLY A 217 -3.08 4.04 -10.96
CA GLY A 217 -2.70 5.45 -10.83
C GLY A 217 -3.16 6.25 -12.05
N LEU A 218 -3.65 7.48 -11.87
CA LEU A 218 -4.19 8.29 -12.95
C LEU A 218 -3.08 9.04 -13.71
N ASP A 219 -2.98 8.87 -15.03
CA ASP A 219 -1.99 9.55 -15.89
C ASP A 219 -2.39 11.01 -16.15
N LEU A 220 -2.42 11.81 -15.09
CA LEU A 220 -2.83 13.22 -15.13
C LEU A 220 -1.71 14.20 -14.80
N TYR A 221 -0.84 13.89 -13.85
CA TYR A 221 0.18 14.81 -13.33
C TYR A 221 1.61 14.37 -13.67
N ASN A 222 1.80 13.75 -14.84
CA ASN A 222 3.06 13.17 -15.28
C ASN A 222 3.56 12.05 -14.34
N HIS A 223 2.66 11.35 -13.65
CA HIS A 223 2.93 10.25 -12.71
C HIS A 223 2.12 9.00 -13.06
N ALA A 224 1.06 8.64 -12.38
CA ALA A 224 0.37 7.34 -12.46
C ALA A 224 1.26 6.18 -11.98
N PHE A 225 1.92 6.35 -10.85
CA PHE A 225 2.84 5.38 -10.31
C PHE A 225 2.17 4.45 -9.28
N GLY A 226 2.72 3.25 -9.12
CA GLY A 226 2.20 2.28 -8.15
C GLY A 226 2.47 2.72 -6.71
N ALA A 227 3.70 2.61 -6.24
CA ALA A 227 4.03 2.97 -4.86
C ALA A 227 5.49 3.40 -4.70
N SER A 228 5.74 4.25 -3.68
CA SER A 228 7.08 4.47 -3.13
C SER A 228 7.10 3.94 -1.70
N ILE A 229 7.73 2.78 -1.48
CA ILE A 229 7.74 2.08 -0.20
C ILE A 229 9.16 1.68 0.21
N GLY A 230 9.38 1.56 1.51
CA GLY A 230 10.68 1.22 2.09
C GLY A 230 10.66 1.38 3.60
N GLY A 231 11.83 1.30 4.22
CA GLY A 231 11.97 1.47 5.65
C GLY A 231 12.99 0.52 6.24
N HIS A 232 13.09 0.46 7.57
CA HIS A 232 13.87 -0.52 8.31
C HIS A 232 12.97 -1.55 8.97
N ASN A 233 13.40 -2.80 9.00
CA ASN A 233 12.60 -3.94 9.45
C ASN A 233 11.27 -3.98 8.67
N SER A 234 11.40 -4.02 7.33
CA SER A 234 10.27 -3.93 6.40
C SER A 234 9.82 -5.31 5.90
N LEU A 235 8.54 -5.43 5.56
CA LEU A 235 8.01 -6.55 4.77
C LEU A 235 6.90 -6.05 3.85
N PHE A 236 7.04 -6.35 2.55
CA PHE A 236 6.04 -6.09 1.53
C PHE A 236 5.71 -7.42 0.85
N ALA A 237 4.58 -8.03 1.25
CA ALA A 237 4.31 -9.42 0.88
C ALA A 237 2.90 -9.61 0.30
N ARG A 238 2.82 -10.46 -0.74
CA ARG A 238 1.56 -10.90 -1.35
C ARG A 238 0.66 -9.75 -1.85
N ASN A 239 1.28 -8.65 -2.28
CA ASN A 239 0.57 -7.51 -2.84
C ASN A 239 0.40 -7.65 -4.36
N LEU A 240 -0.62 -7.00 -4.91
CA LEU A 240 -0.83 -6.83 -6.34
C LEU A 240 -0.53 -5.38 -6.76
N PHE A 241 0.41 -5.23 -7.70
CA PHE A 241 0.64 -3.97 -8.41
C PHE A 241 0.16 -4.13 -9.86
N ALA A 242 -0.83 -3.34 -10.29
CA ALA A 242 -1.40 -3.53 -11.61
C ALA A 242 -1.72 -2.22 -12.34
N ASN A 243 -1.43 -2.18 -13.64
CA ASN A 243 -1.80 -1.07 -14.52
C ASN A 243 -1.28 0.30 -14.07
N ASN A 244 -0.02 0.36 -13.64
CA ASN A 244 0.65 1.60 -13.29
C ASN A 244 1.82 1.86 -14.25
N ILE A 245 2.14 3.11 -14.49
CA ILE A 245 3.20 3.51 -15.41
C ILE A 245 4.57 3.00 -14.95
N SER A 246 4.86 3.18 -13.65
CA SER A 246 6.16 2.88 -13.03
C SER A 246 6.01 2.67 -11.54
N ARG A 247 7.11 2.41 -10.85
CA ARG A 247 7.16 2.26 -9.39
C ARG A 247 6.21 1.16 -8.90
N ASN A 248 6.49 -0.06 -9.32
CA ASN A 248 5.70 -1.23 -8.92
C ASN A 248 6.50 -2.21 -8.03
N PRO A 249 7.01 -1.73 -6.88
CA PRO A 249 7.13 -0.36 -6.37
C PRO A 249 8.45 0.35 -6.69
N SER A 250 8.62 1.62 -6.25
CA SER A 250 9.92 2.26 -6.08
C SER A 250 10.45 1.99 -4.68
N ILE A 251 11.68 1.48 -4.60
CA ILE A 251 12.42 1.28 -3.36
C ILE A 251 12.89 2.66 -2.90
N ALA A 252 12.52 3.03 -1.70
CA ALA A 252 12.84 4.36 -1.19
C ALA A 252 13.64 4.28 0.11
N MET A 253 14.73 5.07 0.13
CA MET A 253 15.50 5.51 1.29
C MET A 253 16.10 4.44 2.21
N ASN A 254 17.42 4.29 2.16
CA ASN A 254 18.31 3.69 3.18
C ASN A 254 17.70 2.57 4.04
N GLY A 255 17.21 1.47 3.47
CA GLY A 255 16.56 0.47 4.29
C GLY A 255 16.85 -0.97 3.86
N ASP A 256 16.30 -1.87 4.63
CA ASP A 256 16.10 -3.24 4.25
C ASP A 256 14.78 -3.36 3.50
N PHE A 257 14.84 -3.67 2.22
CA PHE A 257 13.66 -3.80 1.38
C PHE A 257 13.35 -5.28 1.13
N ASN A 258 12.30 -5.77 1.77
CA ASN A 258 11.90 -7.17 1.68
C ASN A 258 10.60 -7.32 0.89
N PHE A 259 10.71 -7.71 -0.37
CA PHE A 259 9.62 -7.81 -1.33
C PHE A 259 9.42 -9.27 -1.75
N VAL A 260 8.38 -9.92 -1.18
CA VAL A 260 8.23 -11.38 -1.21
C VAL A 260 6.83 -11.78 -1.67
N ASN A 261 6.73 -12.68 -2.64
CA ASN A 261 5.46 -13.25 -3.10
C ASN A 261 4.43 -12.24 -3.66
N ASN A 262 4.89 -11.14 -4.23
CA ASN A 262 3.99 -10.16 -4.84
C ASN A 262 3.74 -10.47 -6.32
N VAL A 263 2.68 -9.89 -6.88
CA VAL A 263 2.34 -9.96 -8.31
C VAL A 263 2.42 -8.57 -8.91
N ILE A 264 3.12 -8.44 -10.03
CA ILE A 264 3.27 -7.20 -10.78
C ILE A 264 2.72 -7.43 -12.19
N PHE A 265 1.71 -6.65 -12.59
CA PHE A 265 1.06 -6.77 -13.88
C PHE A 265 1.03 -5.46 -14.65
N ASN A 266 1.36 -5.53 -15.95
CA ASN A 266 1.10 -4.48 -16.92
C ASN A 266 1.70 -3.10 -16.54
N TRP A 267 2.99 -3.07 -16.21
CA TRP A 267 3.76 -1.83 -16.04
C TRP A 267 4.18 -1.25 -17.39
N TRP A 268 4.23 0.08 -17.54
CA TRP A 268 4.68 0.65 -18.80
C TRP A 268 6.20 0.54 -18.99
N ASN A 269 7.02 1.19 -18.12
CA ASN A 269 8.47 1.24 -18.34
C ASN A 269 9.32 0.76 -17.16
N ARG A 270 8.79 0.72 -15.93
CA ARG A 270 9.53 0.21 -14.77
C ARG A 270 8.63 -0.64 -13.89
N SER A 271 9.08 -1.83 -13.60
CA SER A 271 8.55 -2.70 -12.56
C SER A 271 9.04 -2.18 -11.19
N ILE A 272 9.96 -2.89 -10.52
CA ILE A 272 10.63 -2.38 -9.32
C ILE A 272 11.74 -1.41 -9.75
N ASP A 273 11.84 -0.25 -9.09
CA ASP A 273 12.94 0.70 -9.32
C ASP A 273 13.42 1.36 -8.01
N GLY A 274 14.42 2.22 -8.09
CA GLY A 274 14.88 3.03 -6.98
C GLY A 274 15.98 2.38 -6.14
N GLY A 275 15.99 2.72 -4.85
CA GLY A 275 17.06 2.35 -3.95
C GLY A 275 18.18 3.37 -3.87
N ASP A 276 19.20 3.07 -3.12
CA ASP A 276 20.41 3.86 -2.92
C ASP A 276 21.61 2.97 -2.56
N ASN A 277 22.74 3.60 -2.22
CA ASN A 277 23.98 2.90 -1.93
C ASN A 277 24.01 2.16 -0.57
N LEU A 278 23.05 2.40 0.32
CA LEU A 278 22.98 1.78 1.65
C LEU A 278 21.90 0.71 1.75
N SER A 279 21.04 0.59 0.74
CA SER A 279 19.91 -0.32 0.78
C SER A 279 20.33 -1.78 0.57
N GLU A 280 19.63 -2.66 1.27
CA GLU A 280 19.70 -4.11 1.13
C GLU A 280 18.36 -4.65 0.65
N TYR A 281 18.36 -5.33 -0.51
CA TYR A 281 17.12 -5.76 -1.15
C TYR A 281 16.99 -7.27 -1.13
N ASN A 282 15.86 -7.77 -0.65
CA ASN A 282 15.39 -9.12 -0.88
C ASN A 282 14.18 -9.07 -1.83
N ILE A 283 14.34 -9.56 -3.06
CA ILE A 283 13.28 -9.64 -4.07
C ILE A 283 13.08 -11.11 -4.40
N ILE A 284 12.11 -11.74 -3.73
CA ILE A 284 12.02 -13.19 -3.63
C ILE A 284 10.65 -13.69 -4.07
N ASN A 285 10.63 -14.65 -5.00
CA ASN A 285 9.45 -15.41 -5.39
C ASN A 285 8.25 -14.53 -5.80
N ASN A 286 8.52 -13.41 -6.49
CA ASN A 286 7.47 -12.56 -7.05
C ASN A 286 7.13 -13.00 -8.48
N TYR A 287 5.91 -12.67 -8.93
CA TYR A 287 5.44 -12.99 -10.27
C TYR A 287 5.28 -11.70 -11.09
N PHE A 288 6.02 -11.60 -12.20
CA PHE A 288 5.99 -10.48 -13.14
C PHE A 288 5.27 -10.91 -14.41
N LYS A 289 4.11 -10.32 -14.67
CA LYS A 289 3.28 -10.58 -15.85
C LYS A 289 3.22 -9.34 -16.74
N PRO A 290 3.98 -9.28 -17.83
CA PRO A 290 3.86 -8.20 -18.81
C PRO A 290 2.44 -8.12 -19.36
N GLY A 291 1.98 -6.90 -19.65
CA GLY A 291 0.68 -6.64 -20.24
C GLY A 291 0.78 -5.79 -21.52
N PRO A 292 -0.36 -5.34 -22.07
CA PRO A 292 -0.36 -4.63 -23.35
C PRO A 292 0.36 -3.27 -23.34
N VAL A 293 0.51 -2.63 -22.17
CA VAL A 293 1.28 -1.38 -22.07
C VAL A 293 2.76 -1.61 -21.82
N THR A 294 3.17 -2.81 -21.41
CA THR A 294 4.56 -3.09 -21.03
C THR A 294 5.50 -2.89 -22.21
N GLY A 295 6.42 -1.92 -22.09
CA GLY A 295 7.33 -1.54 -23.16
C GLY A 295 6.67 -0.82 -24.34
N PHE A 296 5.44 -0.34 -24.21
CA PHE A 296 4.73 0.38 -25.28
C PHE A 296 5.50 1.63 -25.72
N ASP A 297 5.73 1.73 -27.03
CA ASP A 297 6.28 2.93 -27.66
C ASP A 297 5.17 3.96 -27.86
N GLN A 298 5.28 5.06 -27.13
CA GLN A 298 4.27 6.14 -27.14
C GLN A 298 4.09 6.83 -28.53
N THR A 299 4.96 6.58 -29.48
CA THR A 299 4.84 7.06 -30.87
C THR A 299 3.93 6.17 -31.71
N LYS A 300 3.63 4.96 -31.27
CA LYS A 300 2.76 4.00 -31.95
C LYS A 300 1.27 4.29 -31.70
N ASN A 301 0.45 3.84 -32.64
CA ASN A 301 -1.00 3.94 -32.51
C ASN A 301 -1.51 2.90 -31.50
N VAL A 302 -2.21 3.36 -30.47
CA VAL A 302 -2.75 2.52 -29.38
C VAL A 302 -3.72 1.46 -29.90
N ASP A 303 -4.63 1.82 -30.85
CA ASP A 303 -5.65 0.87 -31.34
C ASP A 303 -5.02 -0.26 -32.17
N LYS A 304 -3.99 0.05 -32.95
CA LYS A 304 -3.20 -0.98 -33.64
C LYS A 304 -2.44 -1.86 -32.66
N THR A 305 -1.86 -1.26 -31.62
CA THR A 305 -1.11 -1.97 -30.59
C THR A 305 -1.98 -2.96 -29.84
N ILE A 306 -3.15 -2.52 -29.32
CA ILE A 306 -4.03 -3.43 -28.60
C ILE A 306 -4.63 -4.53 -29.50
N ALA A 307 -4.87 -4.24 -30.77
CA ALA A 307 -5.32 -5.25 -31.73
C ALA A 307 -4.24 -6.31 -31.99
N ALA A 308 -2.99 -5.90 -32.17
CA ALA A 308 -1.84 -6.79 -32.31
C ALA A 308 -1.62 -7.65 -31.05
N TYR A 309 -1.68 -7.03 -29.88
CA TYR A 309 -1.59 -7.71 -28.59
C TYR A 309 -2.66 -8.80 -28.43
N ARG A 310 -3.93 -8.46 -28.64
CA ARG A 310 -5.05 -9.41 -28.57
C ARG A 310 -4.90 -10.58 -29.55
N LYS A 311 -4.39 -10.30 -30.74
CA LYS A 311 -4.10 -11.35 -31.75
C LYS A 311 -2.97 -12.27 -31.26
N ALA A 312 -1.91 -11.71 -30.66
CA ALA A 312 -0.80 -12.49 -30.12
C ALA A 312 -1.24 -13.33 -28.90
N LEU A 313 -2.01 -12.73 -27.98
CA LEU A 313 -2.58 -13.39 -26.80
C LEU A 313 -3.42 -14.61 -27.23
N LYS A 314 -4.38 -14.41 -28.16
CA LYS A 314 -5.25 -15.49 -28.67
C LYS A 314 -4.47 -16.63 -29.32
N LYS A 315 -3.28 -16.35 -29.89
CA LYS A 315 -2.41 -17.34 -30.55
C LYS A 315 -1.35 -17.94 -29.64
N GLY A 316 -1.29 -17.56 -28.36
CA GLY A 316 -0.22 -17.99 -27.45
C GLY A 316 1.18 -17.53 -27.88
N ARG A 317 1.28 -16.34 -28.52
CA ARG A 317 2.53 -15.81 -29.10
C ARG A 317 2.98 -14.49 -28.47
N LEU A 318 2.71 -14.27 -27.18
CA LEU A 318 3.10 -13.03 -26.52
C LEU A 318 4.61 -12.85 -26.41
N TYR A 319 5.38 -13.90 -26.28
CA TYR A 319 6.85 -13.78 -26.34
C TYR A 319 7.30 -13.08 -27.64
N VAL A 320 6.77 -13.52 -28.79
CA VAL A 320 7.09 -12.92 -30.10
C VAL A 320 6.63 -11.46 -30.17
N TYR A 321 5.44 -11.17 -29.63
CA TYR A 321 4.95 -9.79 -29.56
C TYR A 321 5.91 -8.88 -28.79
N TYR A 322 6.34 -9.28 -27.58
CA TYR A 322 7.24 -8.47 -26.77
C TYR A 322 8.63 -8.30 -27.35
N THR A 323 9.11 -9.23 -28.16
CA THR A 323 10.44 -9.15 -28.77
C THR A 323 10.43 -8.43 -30.12
N SER A 324 9.30 -8.33 -30.82
CA SER A 324 9.21 -7.74 -32.16
C SER A 324 8.34 -6.49 -32.28
N GLU A 325 7.26 -6.38 -31.45
CA GLU A 325 6.22 -5.34 -31.62
C GLU A 325 6.30 -4.22 -30.59
N THR A 326 6.86 -4.48 -29.40
CA THR A 326 7.11 -3.43 -28.44
C THR A 326 8.29 -2.60 -28.96
N GLY A 327 8.01 -1.42 -29.42
CA GLY A 327 9.03 -0.53 -30.00
C GLY A 327 10.12 -0.13 -29.01
N SER A 328 11.00 0.73 -29.46
CA SER A 328 12.20 1.13 -28.72
C SER A 328 11.88 2.04 -27.53
N GLY A 329 10.86 1.95 -26.81
CA GLY A 329 10.53 2.76 -25.61
C GLY A 329 11.37 4.04 -25.41
N LYS A 330 11.06 4.90 -24.55
CA LYS A 330 11.79 6.15 -24.32
C LYS A 330 13.32 5.99 -24.12
N ASP A 331 13.76 4.80 -23.72
CA ASP A 331 15.17 4.47 -23.45
C ASP A 331 15.85 3.68 -24.60
N GLY A 332 15.19 3.50 -25.76
CA GLY A 332 15.72 2.68 -26.87
C GLY A 332 15.83 1.18 -26.57
N LYS A 333 15.26 0.70 -25.46
CA LYS A 333 15.47 -0.66 -24.90
C LYS A 333 14.17 -1.40 -24.63
N ALA A 334 13.13 -1.17 -25.42
CA ALA A 334 11.79 -1.69 -25.14
C ALA A 334 11.70 -3.19 -24.90
N PRO A 335 12.37 -4.08 -25.64
CA PRO A 335 12.30 -5.50 -25.33
C PRO A 335 12.78 -5.82 -23.91
N SER A 336 13.82 -5.14 -23.42
CA SER A 336 14.37 -5.38 -22.09
C SER A 336 13.44 -4.94 -20.95
N ILE A 337 12.54 -3.97 -21.18
CA ILE A 337 11.53 -3.54 -20.23
C ILE A 337 10.56 -4.68 -19.91
N CYS A 338 10.23 -5.52 -20.88
CA CYS A 338 9.26 -6.59 -20.73
C CYS A 338 9.70 -7.69 -19.75
N TYR A 339 11.01 -7.86 -19.55
CA TYR A 339 11.57 -8.83 -18.59
C TYR A 339 12.32 -8.19 -17.42
N ARG A 340 12.13 -6.90 -17.21
CA ARG A 340 12.76 -6.18 -16.10
C ARG A 340 12.11 -6.57 -14.77
N ILE A 341 12.90 -7.05 -13.82
CA ILE A 341 12.54 -7.25 -12.42
C ILE A 341 12.87 -5.97 -11.65
N LEU A 342 14.13 -5.52 -11.72
CA LEU A 342 14.63 -4.40 -10.93
C LEU A 342 15.44 -3.42 -11.80
N LYS A 343 15.13 -2.12 -11.67
CA LYS A 343 15.99 -1.04 -12.13
C LYS A 343 16.58 -0.32 -10.91
N PRO A 344 17.73 -0.78 -10.40
CA PRO A 344 18.34 -0.16 -9.22
C PRO A 344 18.89 1.23 -9.55
N GLU A 345 18.89 2.12 -8.55
CA GLU A 345 19.46 3.46 -8.62
C GLU A 345 20.50 3.63 -7.49
N HIS A 346 21.51 4.49 -7.69
CA HIS A 346 22.56 4.79 -6.70
C HIS A 346 22.59 6.26 -6.25
N GLY A 347 21.95 7.13 -7.00
CA GLY A 347 22.14 8.58 -6.93
C GLY A 347 21.28 9.35 -5.95
N ARG A 348 20.52 8.70 -5.06
CA ARG A 348 19.68 9.42 -4.10
C ARG A 348 20.46 9.86 -2.85
N SER A 349 21.57 9.22 -2.50
CA SER A 349 22.49 9.73 -1.49
C SER A 349 23.57 10.58 -2.16
N LYS A 350 23.73 11.81 -1.69
CA LYS A 350 24.71 12.77 -2.24
C LYS A 350 26.17 12.37 -1.93
N ASP A 351 26.35 11.45 -1.02
CA ASP A 351 27.65 11.20 -0.38
C ASP A 351 28.52 10.14 -1.11
N ASN A 352 27.93 9.29 -1.96
CA ASN A 352 28.70 8.34 -2.75
C ASN A 352 27.95 7.89 -4.01
N GLN A 353 28.05 8.66 -5.07
CA GLN A 353 27.39 8.38 -6.36
C GLN A 353 27.88 7.12 -7.09
N ASN A 354 28.97 6.50 -6.64
CA ASN A 354 29.56 5.31 -7.26
C ASN A 354 29.31 4.02 -6.48
N ALA A 355 28.66 4.09 -5.31
CA ALA A 355 28.34 2.92 -4.51
C ALA A 355 26.89 2.48 -4.78
N TRP A 356 26.70 1.16 -4.83
CA TRP A 356 25.42 0.53 -5.07
C TRP A 356 24.97 -0.24 -3.84
N GLY A 357 23.68 -0.21 -3.56
CA GLY A 357 23.05 -1.14 -2.63
C GLY A 357 23.21 -2.58 -3.09
N LYS A 358 22.99 -3.53 -2.22
CA LYS A 358 23.12 -4.96 -2.51
C LYS A 358 21.76 -5.62 -2.60
N ALA A 359 21.61 -6.49 -3.61
CA ALA A 359 20.36 -7.15 -3.93
C ALA A 359 20.49 -8.67 -3.95
N TYR A 360 19.62 -9.35 -3.23
CA TYR A 360 19.32 -10.76 -3.43
C TYR A 360 18.04 -10.86 -4.24
N VAL A 361 18.15 -11.31 -5.49
CA VAL A 361 17.03 -11.44 -6.42
C VAL A 361 16.97 -12.89 -6.89
N SER A 362 15.94 -13.62 -6.44
CA SER A 362 15.86 -15.06 -6.65
C SER A 362 14.43 -15.60 -6.63
N GLY A 363 14.19 -16.66 -7.41
CA GLY A 363 12.91 -17.35 -7.48
C GLY A 363 11.76 -16.57 -8.13
N ASN A 364 12.07 -15.40 -8.71
CA ASN A 364 11.05 -14.61 -9.37
C ASN A 364 10.73 -15.19 -10.76
N VAL A 365 9.45 -15.25 -11.10
CA VAL A 365 8.97 -15.62 -12.43
C VAL A 365 8.73 -14.36 -13.24
N VAL A 366 9.25 -14.33 -14.47
CA VAL A 366 8.91 -13.33 -15.48
C VAL A 366 8.21 -14.05 -16.61
N GLU A 367 6.90 -13.91 -16.70
CA GLU A 367 6.06 -14.63 -17.65
C GLU A 367 6.55 -14.39 -19.10
N TYR A 368 6.65 -15.43 -19.91
CA TYR A 368 7.19 -15.48 -21.28
C TYR A 368 8.71 -15.41 -21.40
N PHE A 369 9.48 -15.18 -20.34
CA PHE A 369 10.94 -15.05 -20.40
C PHE A 369 11.64 -16.09 -19.52
N ASP A 370 11.71 -17.34 -20.03
CA ASP A 370 12.22 -18.50 -19.27
C ASP A 370 13.68 -18.35 -18.84
N ASN A 371 14.51 -17.66 -19.63
CA ASN A 371 15.91 -17.40 -19.27
C ASN A 371 15.98 -16.53 -18.00
N VAL A 372 15.21 -15.45 -17.92
CA VAL A 372 15.17 -14.56 -16.76
C VAL A 372 14.50 -15.23 -15.56
N THR A 373 13.49 -16.06 -15.80
CA THR A 373 12.84 -16.89 -14.76
C THR A 373 13.82 -17.89 -14.15
N ARG A 374 14.65 -18.54 -14.97
CA ARG A 374 15.65 -19.52 -14.53
C ARG A 374 16.80 -18.86 -13.77
N ASP A 375 17.25 -17.72 -14.23
CA ASP A 375 18.28 -16.88 -13.61
C ASP A 375 17.84 -15.42 -13.66
N ASN A 376 17.36 -14.89 -12.54
CA ASN A 376 16.86 -13.50 -12.46
C ASN A 376 17.96 -12.45 -12.77
N TRP A 377 19.24 -12.85 -12.72
CA TRP A 377 20.37 -11.99 -13.09
C TRP A 377 20.69 -12.04 -14.59
N ASP A 378 20.11 -12.97 -15.35
CA ASP A 378 20.23 -13.01 -16.81
C ASP A 378 19.32 -11.97 -17.50
N GLY A 379 19.54 -10.69 -17.16
CA GLY A 379 18.86 -9.54 -17.73
C GLY A 379 17.71 -8.98 -16.90
N GLY A 380 17.29 -9.60 -15.80
CA GLY A 380 16.21 -9.09 -14.95
C GLY A 380 16.61 -7.86 -14.13
N VAL A 381 17.88 -7.72 -13.75
CA VAL A 381 18.42 -6.55 -13.05
C VAL A 381 19.11 -5.62 -14.04
N GLN A 382 18.58 -4.40 -14.18
CA GLN A 382 18.95 -3.47 -15.28
C GLN A 382 19.25 -2.06 -14.76
N PRO A 383 20.42 -1.81 -14.14
CA PRO A 383 20.85 -0.46 -13.80
C PRO A 383 21.04 0.41 -15.05
N ALA A 384 20.80 1.72 -14.95
CA ALA A 384 20.88 2.63 -16.09
C ALA A 384 22.32 2.81 -16.62
N ASP A 385 23.28 2.85 -15.69
CA ASP A 385 24.62 3.36 -15.95
C ASP A 385 25.70 2.26 -15.99
N ILE A 386 25.30 0.99 -15.91
CA ILE A 386 26.21 -0.16 -15.95
C ILE A 386 25.77 -1.10 -17.06
N GLY A 387 26.68 -1.43 -17.96
CA GLY A 387 26.52 -2.46 -18.99
C GLY A 387 27.20 -3.78 -18.63
N GLY A 388 26.67 -4.89 -19.19
CA GLY A 388 27.23 -6.23 -19.03
C GLY A 388 26.77 -6.92 -17.72
N LYS A 389 26.18 -8.13 -17.87
CA LYS A 389 25.58 -8.86 -16.74
C LYS A 389 26.57 -9.22 -15.63
N ASP A 390 27.80 -9.58 -15.99
CA ASP A 390 28.82 -9.95 -15.01
C ASP A 390 29.24 -8.75 -14.14
N ARG A 391 29.38 -7.56 -14.75
CA ARG A 391 29.69 -6.33 -14.03
C ARG A 391 28.52 -5.90 -13.14
N ILE A 392 27.29 -6.02 -13.61
CA ILE A 392 26.08 -5.76 -12.80
C ILE A 392 26.08 -6.70 -11.58
N ALA A 393 26.26 -7.99 -11.78
CA ALA A 393 26.29 -8.97 -10.71
C ALA A 393 27.42 -8.68 -9.72
N SER A 394 28.62 -8.40 -10.17
CA SER A 394 29.77 -8.11 -9.25
C SER A 394 29.53 -6.89 -8.35
N LEU A 395 28.78 -5.89 -8.82
CA LEU A 395 28.52 -4.66 -8.07
C LEU A 395 27.31 -4.76 -7.15
N LEU A 396 26.24 -5.44 -7.55
CA LEU A 396 24.93 -5.40 -6.85
C LEU A 396 24.53 -6.73 -6.21
N LYS A 397 24.99 -7.88 -6.75
CA LYS A 397 24.47 -9.18 -6.33
C LYS A 397 24.92 -9.54 -4.91
N SER A 398 23.97 -10.01 -4.12
CA SER A 398 24.18 -10.82 -2.93
C SER A 398 23.86 -12.29 -3.27
N ASP A 399 24.74 -13.22 -2.89
CA ASP A 399 24.50 -14.66 -3.10
C ASP A 399 23.58 -15.29 -2.05
N LYS A 400 23.30 -14.56 -0.98
CA LYS A 400 22.41 -14.99 0.10
C LYS A 400 21.41 -13.89 0.43
N PRO A 401 20.20 -14.25 0.86
CA PRO A 401 19.24 -13.27 1.34
C PRO A 401 19.76 -12.57 2.59
N PHE A 402 19.48 -11.29 2.71
CA PHE A 402 19.66 -10.54 3.94
C PHE A 402 18.69 -11.04 5.01
N ALA A 403 19.04 -10.87 6.28
CA ALA A 403 18.17 -11.24 7.39
C ALA A 403 16.92 -10.34 7.41
N TYR A 404 15.75 -10.91 7.55
CA TYR A 404 14.47 -10.20 7.66
C TYR A 404 13.42 -11.03 8.38
N ASN A 405 12.37 -10.40 8.86
CA ASN A 405 11.20 -11.06 9.41
C ASN A 405 10.36 -11.66 8.28
N LYS A 406 10.58 -12.93 8.01
CA LYS A 406 9.95 -13.66 6.88
C LYS A 406 8.45 -13.82 7.09
N PRO A 407 7.65 -13.88 6.00
CA PRO A 407 6.30 -14.40 6.07
C PRO A 407 6.29 -15.82 6.65
N GLN A 408 5.20 -16.18 7.34
CA GLN A 408 5.04 -17.55 7.88
C GLN A 408 5.09 -18.61 6.79
N ASN A 409 4.54 -18.27 5.61
CA ASN A 409 4.58 -19.12 4.42
C ASN A 409 5.20 -18.38 3.25
N VAL A 410 6.41 -18.78 2.86
CA VAL A 410 7.07 -18.29 1.64
C VAL A 410 6.75 -19.25 0.50
N MET A 411 5.83 -18.85 -0.37
CA MET A 411 5.38 -19.63 -1.52
C MET A 411 6.37 -19.52 -2.69
N SER A 412 6.31 -20.44 -3.65
CA SER A 412 6.89 -20.21 -4.98
C SER A 412 6.18 -19.05 -5.69
N ALA A 413 6.80 -18.46 -6.72
CA ALA A 413 6.18 -17.38 -7.48
C ALA A 413 4.87 -17.79 -8.16
N ALA A 414 4.75 -19.04 -8.62
CA ALA A 414 3.53 -19.56 -9.22
C ALA A 414 2.39 -19.73 -8.19
N GLU A 415 2.70 -20.23 -7.01
CA GLU A 415 1.73 -20.34 -5.91
C GLU A 415 1.32 -18.94 -5.43
N SER A 416 2.25 -18.00 -5.33
CA SER A 416 1.92 -16.62 -4.96
C SER A 416 1.03 -15.92 -6.00
N TYR A 417 1.20 -16.19 -7.29
CA TYR A 417 0.29 -15.68 -8.33
C TYR A 417 -1.15 -16.14 -8.08
N ALA A 418 -1.36 -17.43 -7.83
CA ALA A 418 -2.69 -17.96 -7.54
C ALA A 418 -3.27 -17.38 -6.23
N TYR A 419 -2.48 -17.42 -5.15
CA TYR A 419 -2.89 -16.91 -3.84
C TYR A 419 -3.28 -15.43 -3.88
N VAL A 420 -2.44 -14.58 -4.47
CA VAL A 420 -2.67 -13.13 -4.55
C VAL A 420 -3.97 -12.84 -5.29
N LEU A 421 -4.22 -13.46 -6.43
CA LEU A 421 -5.44 -13.20 -7.19
C LEU A 421 -6.73 -13.64 -6.49
N ASP A 422 -6.64 -14.61 -5.60
CA ASP A 422 -7.80 -15.06 -4.82
C ASP A 422 -8.04 -14.20 -3.57
N ASN A 423 -6.98 -13.75 -2.88
CA ASN A 423 -7.06 -13.23 -1.52
C ASN A 423 -6.83 -11.72 -1.38
N VAL A 424 -6.11 -11.09 -2.30
CA VAL A 424 -5.62 -9.72 -2.16
C VAL A 424 -6.73 -8.66 -2.14
N GLY A 425 -6.47 -7.55 -1.42
CA GLY A 425 -7.36 -6.39 -1.34
C GLY A 425 -8.46 -6.51 -0.30
N ALA A 426 -9.37 -5.54 -0.28
CA ALA A 426 -10.48 -5.49 0.66
C ALA A 426 -11.58 -6.52 0.28
N THR A 427 -11.31 -7.78 0.57
CA THR A 427 -12.20 -8.91 0.28
C THR A 427 -13.35 -9.05 1.27
N ILE A 428 -13.26 -8.39 2.43
CA ILE A 428 -14.27 -8.41 3.49
C ILE A 428 -14.76 -6.96 3.71
N PRO A 429 -16.08 -6.75 3.87
CA PRO A 429 -17.15 -7.76 3.86
C PRO A 429 -17.35 -8.42 2.48
N ARG A 430 -16.99 -7.74 1.39
CA ARG A 430 -17.09 -8.27 0.03
C ARG A 430 -16.11 -7.56 -0.90
N ARG A 431 -15.47 -8.27 -1.83
CA ARG A 431 -14.66 -7.66 -2.88
C ARG A 431 -15.55 -6.82 -3.81
N ASP A 432 -15.16 -5.57 -4.08
CA ASP A 432 -15.91 -4.69 -4.98
C ASP A 432 -15.62 -4.98 -6.47
N ASN A 433 -16.42 -4.38 -7.36
CA ASN A 433 -16.27 -4.55 -8.80
C ASN A 433 -14.97 -3.92 -9.33
N VAL A 434 -14.41 -2.90 -8.68
CA VAL A 434 -13.14 -2.31 -9.09
C VAL A 434 -12.02 -3.33 -8.94
N ASP A 435 -11.90 -3.94 -7.76
CA ASP A 435 -10.89 -4.97 -7.52
C ASP A 435 -11.14 -6.23 -8.35
N ALA A 436 -12.41 -6.66 -8.47
CA ALA A 436 -12.75 -7.82 -9.28
C ALA A 436 -12.35 -7.64 -10.75
N THR A 437 -12.57 -6.45 -11.30
CA THR A 437 -12.19 -6.09 -12.68
C THR A 437 -10.67 -6.06 -12.86
N ILE A 438 -9.93 -5.52 -11.89
CA ILE A 438 -8.46 -5.54 -11.91
C ILE A 438 -7.95 -6.97 -11.91
N ILE A 439 -8.42 -7.80 -10.98
CA ILE A 439 -7.99 -9.20 -10.85
C ILE A 439 -8.32 -10.02 -12.09
N GLN A 440 -9.53 -9.85 -12.64
CA GLN A 440 -9.89 -10.52 -13.89
C GLN A 440 -8.97 -10.11 -15.05
N GLY A 441 -8.63 -8.81 -15.15
CA GLY A 441 -7.66 -8.33 -16.14
C GLY A 441 -6.28 -8.97 -15.97
N VAL A 442 -5.82 -9.19 -14.74
CA VAL A 442 -4.56 -9.90 -14.48
C VAL A 442 -4.65 -11.37 -14.91
N ARG A 443 -5.76 -12.06 -14.60
CA ARG A 443 -5.99 -13.46 -15.02
C ARG A 443 -5.96 -13.59 -16.53
N ASP A 444 -6.70 -12.73 -17.22
CA ASP A 444 -6.85 -12.74 -18.68
C ASP A 444 -5.60 -12.23 -19.41
N GLY A 445 -4.66 -11.56 -18.69
CA GLY A 445 -3.54 -10.85 -19.30
C GLY A 445 -3.98 -9.63 -20.12
N LEU A 446 -5.20 -9.12 -19.89
CA LEU A 446 -5.81 -8.05 -20.68
C LEU A 446 -6.64 -7.12 -19.76
N PRO A 447 -6.18 -5.89 -19.49
CA PRO A 447 -6.93 -4.93 -18.71
C PRO A 447 -8.31 -4.67 -19.31
N TYR A 448 -9.31 -4.56 -18.45
CA TYR A 448 -10.65 -4.12 -18.86
C TYR A 448 -10.65 -2.61 -19.16
N TYR A 449 -11.44 -2.21 -20.12
CA TYR A 449 -11.79 -0.81 -20.37
C TYR A 449 -13.21 -0.67 -20.91
N ALA A 450 -13.88 0.42 -20.52
CA ALA A 450 -15.19 0.78 -21.05
C ALA A 450 -15.06 1.26 -22.50
N LYS A 451 -15.94 0.76 -23.37
CA LYS A 451 -15.95 1.16 -24.79
C LYS A 451 -16.34 2.64 -24.87
N ASP A 452 -15.63 3.38 -25.73
CA ASP A 452 -15.89 4.80 -26.01
C ASP A 452 -15.90 5.71 -24.76
N ALA A 453 -15.14 5.32 -23.72
CA ALA A 453 -14.99 6.12 -22.53
C ALA A 453 -14.32 7.47 -22.84
N ALA A 454 -14.79 8.51 -22.16
CA ALA A 454 -14.21 9.83 -22.28
C ALA A 454 -12.76 9.87 -21.75
N VAL A 455 -11.96 10.74 -22.34
CA VAL A 455 -10.62 11.07 -21.84
C VAL A 455 -10.76 12.32 -20.99
N HIS A 456 -10.34 12.25 -19.73
CA HIS A 456 -10.37 13.41 -18.86
C HIS A 456 -9.40 14.48 -19.35
N VAL A 457 -9.87 15.71 -19.43
CA VAL A 457 -9.08 16.89 -19.79
C VAL A 457 -9.21 17.92 -18.66
N SER A 458 -8.09 18.25 -18.04
CA SER A 458 -7.99 19.27 -17.00
C SER A 458 -6.89 20.27 -17.35
N PRO A 459 -7.02 21.55 -16.99
CA PRO A 459 -5.96 22.53 -17.18
C PRO A 459 -4.67 22.20 -16.40
N TYR A 460 -4.76 21.33 -15.40
CA TYR A 460 -3.63 20.86 -14.60
C TYR A 460 -2.99 19.59 -15.16
N SER A 461 -3.62 18.93 -16.15
CA SER A 461 -3.17 17.64 -16.66
C SER A 461 -1.85 17.71 -17.42
N LYS A 462 -0.92 16.80 -17.08
CA LYS A 462 0.29 16.50 -17.84
C LYS A 462 0.40 14.99 -17.99
N ARG A 463 0.08 14.48 -19.16
CA ARG A 463 0.05 13.05 -19.45
C ARG A 463 1.41 12.55 -19.96
N ARG A 464 1.68 11.26 -19.71
CA ARG A 464 2.84 10.56 -20.26
C ARG A 464 2.51 9.78 -21.51
N LEU A 465 1.30 9.27 -21.62
CA LEU A 465 0.87 8.38 -22.69
C LEU A 465 -0.22 9.03 -23.55
N PRO A 466 -0.46 8.53 -24.77
CA PRO A 466 -1.53 9.01 -25.65
C PRO A 466 -2.93 8.92 -25.01
N ASP A 467 -3.87 9.72 -25.51
CA ASP A 467 -5.21 9.88 -24.94
C ASP A 467 -5.99 8.59 -24.75
N ASN A 468 -5.87 7.66 -25.67
CA ASN A 468 -6.56 6.39 -25.61
C ASN A 468 -5.75 5.25 -24.93
N SER A 469 -4.68 5.58 -24.18
CA SER A 469 -3.85 4.60 -23.43
C SER A 469 -4.64 3.79 -22.40
N TYR A 470 -5.85 4.23 -22.02
CA TYR A 470 -6.74 3.47 -21.17
C TYR A 470 -7.08 2.08 -21.76
N LYS A 471 -7.07 1.94 -23.09
CA LYS A 471 -7.24 0.63 -23.77
C LYS A 471 -6.08 -0.33 -23.52
N LEU A 472 -4.93 0.20 -23.09
CA LEU A 472 -3.75 -0.57 -22.66
C LEU A 472 -3.67 -0.72 -21.12
N GLY A 473 -4.66 -0.19 -20.39
CA GLY A 473 -4.77 -0.28 -18.93
C GLY A 473 -4.26 0.95 -18.17
N ILE A 474 -3.72 1.98 -18.84
CA ILE A 474 -3.30 3.24 -18.16
C ILE A 474 -4.38 4.30 -18.36
N ILE A 475 -5.07 4.59 -17.29
CA ILE A 475 -6.28 5.42 -17.28
C ILE A 475 -6.01 6.86 -16.85
N THR A 476 -6.93 7.75 -17.21
CA THR A 476 -6.98 9.15 -16.76
C THR A 476 -8.26 9.46 -16.00
N ASP A 477 -9.23 8.56 -16.06
CA ASP A 477 -10.54 8.71 -15.45
C ASP A 477 -11.03 7.35 -14.95
N PRO A 478 -11.50 7.23 -13.71
CA PRO A 478 -12.08 6.00 -13.19
C PRO A 478 -13.19 5.40 -14.07
N GLN A 479 -13.96 6.24 -14.76
CA GLN A 479 -15.02 5.78 -15.66
C GLN A 479 -14.51 4.94 -16.83
N GLN A 480 -13.23 5.09 -17.18
CA GLN A 480 -12.59 4.27 -18.23
C GLN A 480 -12.50 2.79 -17.86
N THR A 481 -12.64 2.46 -16.58
CA THR A 481 -12.68 1.08 -16.06
C THR A 481 -13.99 0.73 -15.36
N GLY A 482 -15.07 1.49 -15.61
CA GLY A 482 -16.39 1.25 -15.06
C GLY A 482 -16.77 2.11 -13.86
N GLY A 483 -15.84 2.92 -13.35
CA GLY A 483 -16.09 3.87 -12.26
C GLY A 483 -16.28 3.21 -10.89
N LEU A 484 -16.76 4.01 -9.95
CA LEU A 484 -17.06 3.57 -8.60
C LEU A 484 -18.45 2.87 -8.56
N PRO A 485 -18.56 1.64 -8.02
CA PRO A 485 -19.85 1.02 -7.80
C PRO A 485 -20.62 1.70 -6.66
N ILE A 486 -21.90 1.43 -6.56
CA ILE A 486 -22.71 1.81 -5.40
C ILE A 486 -22.47 0.77 -4.29
N TYR A 487 -22.28 1.24 -3.07
CA TYR A 487 -22.09 0.42 -1.89
C TYR A 487 -23.34 0.51 -1.01
N ASN A 488 -23.97 -0.63 -0.75
CA ASN A 488 -25.18 -0.74 0.06
C ASN A 488 -24.93 -1.62 1.27
N GLY A 489 -25.61 -1.32 2.38
CA GLY A 489 -25.58 -2.15 3.58
C GLY A 489 -26.52 -1.58 4.63
N THR A 490 -27.06 -2.46 5.45
CA THR A 490 -27.90 -2.10 6.57
C THR A 490 -27.07 -2.12 7.86
N PRO A 491 -27.08 -1.06 8.67
CA PRO A 491 -26.41 -1.07 9.96
C PRO A 491 -26.82 -2.27 10.82
N ARG A 492 -25.88 -2.84 11.55
CA ARG A 492 -26.16 -3.89 12.53
C ARG A 492 -26.74 -3.28 13.80
N THR A 493 -27.55 -4.05 14.53
CA THR A 493 -28.01 -3.65 15.85
C THR A 493 -26.84 -3.70 16.82
N ASP A 494 -26.54 -2.60 17.46
CA ASP A 494 -25.50 -2.35 18.45
C ASP A 494 -26.16 -1.44 19.51
N THR A 495 -26.70 -2.05 20.57
CA THR A 495 -27.65 -1.38 21.51
C THR A 495 -26.95 -0.35 22.37
N ASP A 496 -25.71 -0.60 22.78
CA ASP A 496 -24.94 0.29 23.66
C ASP A 496 -23.93 1.17 22.90
N ASN A 497 -23.82 0.96 21.57
CA ASN A 497 -22.95 1.71 20.66
C ASN A 497 -21.45 1.58 20.98
N ASP A 498 -21.00 0.41 21.38
CA ASP A 498 -19.60 0.12 21.66
C ASP A 498 -18.82 -0.42 20.45
N GLY A 499 -19.54 -0.68 19.35
CA GLY A 499 -18.99 -1.12 18.07
C GLY A 499 -19.02 -2.62 17.84
N MET A 500 -19.52 -3.41 18.79
CA MET A 500 -19.81 -4.83 18.64
C MET A 500 -21.32 -5.03 18.44
N PRO A 501 -21.76 -5.81 17.45
CA PRO A 501 -23.19 -6.08 17.28
C PRO A 501 -23.75 -6.98 18.37
N ASP A 502 -24.99 -6.73 18.80
CA ASP A 502 -25.71 -7.49 19.82
C ASP A 502 -25.68 -9.02 19.61
N ASP A 503 -25.76 -9.47 18.37
CA ASP A 503 -25.78 -10.90 18.06
C ASP A 503 -24.39 -11.53 18.25
N TRP A 504 -23.33 -10.79 17.92
CA TRP A 504 -21.96 -11.24 18.15
C TRP A 504 -21.66 -11.30 19.65
N GLU A 505 -22.03 -10.27 20.41
CA GLU A 505 -21.83 -10.20 21.86
C GLU A 505 -22.54 -11.34 22.59
N LYS A 506 -23.82 -11.57 22.27
CA LYS A 506 -24.60 -12.70 22.84
C LYS A 506 -23.95 -14.05 22.54
N ALA A 507 -23.38 -14.22 21.33
CA ALA A 507 -22.68 -15.44 20.97
C ALA A 507 -21.37 -15.64 21.75
N HIS A 508 -20.78 -14.56 22.25
CA HIS A 508 -19.52 -14.55 23.02
C HIS A 508 -19.70 -14.34 24.52
N ALA A 509 -20.94 -14.44 25.03
CA ALA A 509 -21.30 -14.24 26.43
C ALA A 509 -20.94 -12.84 26.99
N LEU A 510 -20.99 -11.81 26.12
CA LEU A 510 -20.89 -10.40 26.48
C LEU A 510 -22.28 -9.79 26.65
N ASN A 511 -22.36 -8.57 27.19
CA ASN A 511 -23.62 -7.90 27.49
C ASN A 511 -23.92 -6.77 26.52
N PRO A 512 -24.86 -6.88 25.56
CA PRO A 512 -25.21 -5.83 24.60
C PRO A 512 -25.75 -4.51 25.17
N ALA A 513 -25.71 -4.34 26.48
CA ALA A 513 -26.10 -3.11 27.17
C ALA A 513 -24.95 -2.55 28.04
N ASP A 514 -23.74 -3.08 27.91
CA ASP A 514 -22.56 -2.63 28.67
C ASP A 514 -21.46 -2.12 27.77
N PRO A 515 -21.40 -0.84 27.41
CA PRO A 515 -20.44 -0.30 26.48
C PRO A 515 -18.96 -0.33 26.99
N THR A 516 -18.74 -0.83 28.21
CA THR A 516 -17.42 -0.89 28.82
C THR A 516 -16.68 -2.18 28.51
N ASP A 517 -17.38 -3.22 28.09
CA ASP A 517 -16.79 -4.53 27.87
C ASP A 517 -16.02 -4.62 26.55
N ALA A 518 -16.33 -3.78 25.53
CA ALA A 518 -15.59 -3.74 24.27
C ALA A 518 -14.07 -3.58 24.44
N THR A 519 -13.65 -2.73 25.35
CA THR A 519 -12.23 -2.45 25.57
C THR A 519 -11.63 -3.27 26.72
N ALA A 520 -12.38 -4.19 27.32
CA ALA A 520 -11.88 -5.10 28.33
C ALA A 520 -10.85 -6.08 27.71
N LEU A 521 -9.70 -6.22 28.39
CA LEU A 521 -8.65 -7.14 27.97
C LEU A 521 -9.02 -8.58 28.32
N THR A 522 -8.92 -9.44 27.34
CA THR A 522 -9.09 -10.87 27.50
C THR A 522 -7.78 -11.56 27.94
N PRO A 523 -7.81 -12.81 28.38
CA PRO A 523 -6.60 -13.58 28.68
C PRO A 523 -5.61 -13.74 27.53
N SER A 524 -6.07 -13.58 26.28
CA SER A 524 -5.21 -13.59 25.10
C SER A 524 -4.40 -12.30 24.91
N GLY A 525 -4.72 -11.25 25.66
CA GLY A 525 -4.12 -9.92 25.56
C GLY A 525 -4.78 -9.01 24.53
N TYR A 526 -5.76 -9.49 23.76
CA TYR A 526 -6.62 -8.67 22.91
C TYR A 526 -7.80 -8.12 23.69
N MET A 527 -8.31 -6.95 23.31
CA MET A 527 -9.60 -6.44 23.76
C MET A 527 -10.76 -7.23 23.10
N ASN A 528 -11.95 -7.22 23.70
CA ASN A 528 -13.11 -7.87 23.08
C ASN A 528 -13.42 -7.29 21.70
N ILE A 529 -13.35 -5.99 21.52
CA ILE A 529 -13.49 -5.37 20.20
C ILE A 529 -12.45 -5.87 19.19
N GLU A 530 -11.23 -6.22 19.62
CA GLU A 530 -10.22 -6.82 18.73
C GLU A 530 -10.57 -8.28 18.41
N LEU A 531 -11.16 -9.03 19.33
CA LEU A 531 -11.67 -10.37 19.01
C LEU A 531 -12.78 -10.28 17.97
N TYR A 532 -13.71 -9.34 18.11
CA TYR A 532 -14.75 -9.08 17.11
C TYR A 532 -14.16 -8.74 15.74
N ILE A 533 -13.30 -7.74 15.64
CA ILE A 533 -12.73 -7.35 14.33
C ILE A 533 -11.83 -8.42 13.71
N ASN A 534 -11.39 -9.41 14.47
CA ASN A 534 -10.58 -10.54 14.01
C ASN A 534 -11.40 -11.79 13.69
N ASP A 535 -12.70 -11.80 14.01
CA ASP A 535 -13.62 -12.88 13.63
C ASP A 535 -14.05 -12.74 12.16
N LEU A 536 -13.12 -13.02 11.25
CA LEU A 536 -13.35 -12.84 9.81
C LEU A 536 -14.46 -13.75 9.27
N GLU A 537 -14.74 -14.88 9.92
CA GLU A 537 -15.81 -15.78 9.52
C GLU A 537 -17.19 -15.19 9.79
N TYR A 538 -17.34 -14.42 10.87
CA TYR A 538 -18.55 -13.67 11.14
C TYR A 538 -18.89 -12.71 10.00
N PHE A 539 -17.90 -11.95 9.51
CA PHE A 539 -18.10 -11.00 8.39
C PHE A 539 -18.34 -11.69 7.05
N LYS A 540 -17.68 -12.83 6.77
CA LYS A 540 -17.89 -13.62 5.54
C LYS A 540 -19.27 -14.23 5.48
N ALA A 541 -19.85 -14.58 6.62
CA ALA A 541 -21.19 -15.14 6.69
C ALA A 541 -22.30 -14.14 6.32
N GLY A 542 -21.96 -12.86 6.07
CA GLY A 542 -22.92 -11.80 5.68
C GLY A 542 -23.84 -11.37 6.82
N LYS A 543 -23.46 -11.67 8.06
CA LYS A 543 -24.19 -11.28 9.27
C LYS A 543 -23.90 -9.83 9.65
#